data_cd2d140c5b8bbec4d831e6e5189b2506
#
_entry.id   cd2d140c5b8bbec4d831e6e5189b2506
#
_cell.length_a   1.000
_cell.length_b   1.000
_cell.length_c   1.000
_cell.angle_alpha   90.00
_cell.angle_beta   90.00
_cell.angle_gamma   90.00
#
_symmetry.space_group_name_H-M   'P 1'
#
loop_
_entity.id
_entity.type
_entity.pdbx_description
1 polymer ?
#
loop_
_entity_poly.entity_id
_entity_poly.type
_entity_poly.pdbx_seq_one_letter_code
_entity_poly.pdbx_strand_id
1 'polypeptide(L)'
;MKKNRLFASAMAACLVAASLMGCGSSAAPETTAAAAAATADTTVAAGEGVGPWKSGDNVYIDVPAKAGGGTDLYTRYLTQALGEVCPGVNFIVTNYDTGEVGMEHVKNAKPDGLTLGTCHGGAIIQYLAGSSEVSIKDDLKAVGIMNQGGPQAIIAKPGAPYTNFAELAEYIKANPGEVVVGCSLGGTTQVLFTSIIEELTGDANSVNYVQCSSEADKLTNVAAGSIDIANCSIPNAVSYDADGKLTILGSIGPKVATLENMSELVGTELDKKFATTQEQNVSMTWDSNYYVVAPKDTPDEICEAINEAIQKATEVQSFIDGNNKMATYIAAVNYEDTKKALETEWSFQDGLVSSMGLKVR
;
A
#
# COMPACT_ATOMS: atom_id res chain seq x y z
N MET A 1 12.12 44.72 -42.19
CA MET A 1 12.09 45.92 -41.35
C MET A 1 11.92 45.43 -39.91
N LYS A 2 13.04 45.41 -39.14
CA LYS A 2 13.38 46.24 -37.92
C LYS A 2 12.23 46.21 -36.92
N LYS A 3 12.38 45.79 -35.62
CA LYS A 3 13.47 46.12 -34.68
C LYS A 3 13.46 45.13 -33.49
N ASN A 4 14.67 44.76 -33.09
CA ASN A 4 15.09 44.20 -31.78
C ASN A 4 14.70 45.11 -30.62
N ARG A 5 14.52 44.52 -29.42
CA ARG A 5 15.10 45.07 -28.18
C ARG A 5 15.40 43.94 -27.20
N LEU A 6 16.70 43.76 -27.02
CA LEU A 6 17.34 43.16 -25.82
C LEU A 6 17.10 44.05 -24.60
N PHE A 7 17.00 43.43 -23.43
CA PHE A 7 17.53 44.00 -22.20
C PHE A 7 18.25 42.90 -21.42
N ALA A 8 19.53 43.19 -21.22
CA ALA A 8 20.50 42.39 -20.47
C ALA A 8 20.70 43.01 -19.07
N SER A 9 21.20 42.18 -18.17
CA SER A 9 22.14 42.46 -17.07
C SER A 9 21.61 42.96 -15.73
N ALA A 10 21.90 42.20 -14.67
CA ALA A 10 22.94 42.62 -13.68
C ALA A 10 23.33 41.42 -12.79
N MET A 11 24.55 40.98 -12.95
CA MET A 11 25.38 40.25 -11.97
C MET A 11 25.77 41.20 -10.82
N ALA A 12 25.76 40.67 -9.59
CA ALA A 12 26.58 41.22 -8.53
C ALA A 12 27.30 40.10 -7.80
N ALA A 13 28.56 39.93 -8.10
CA ALA A 13 29.53 39.15 -7.37
C ALA A 13 30.07 39.94 -6.19
N CYS A 14 30.19 39.31 -5.01
CA CYS A 14 31.08 39.76 -3.95
C CYS A 14 32.00 38.62 -3.54
N LEU A 15 33.24 38.75 -3.97
CA LEU A 15 34.43 38.09 -3.42
C LEU A 15 34.89 38.88 -2.20
N VAL A 16 35.22 38.22 -1.10
CA VAL A 16 36.25 38.69 -0.16
C VAL A 16 37.08 37.51 0.34
N ALA A 17 38.34 37.76 0.34
CA ALA A 17 39.51 36.92 0.37
C ALA A 17 39.83 36.26 1.72
N ALA A 18 40.69 35.28 1.58
CA ALA A 18 41.40 34.51 2.58
C ALA A 18 42.35 35.35 3.45
N SER A 19 42.62 34.89 4.66
CA SER A 19 43.92 35.01 5.30
C SER A 19 44.21 33.80 6.21
N LEU A 20 45.38 33.24 5.98
CA LEU A 20 46.03 32.10 6.61
C LEU A 20 46.70 32.51 7.96
N MET A 21 47.00 31.47 8.72
CA MET A 21 48.06 31.30 9.70
C MET A 21 47.74 31.42 11.18
N GLY A 22 48.07 30.33 11.89
CA GLY A 22 48.52 30.34 13.26
C GLY A 22 48.36 29.05 14.01
N CYS A 23 49.41 28.20 14.02
CA CYS A 23 49.58 27.11 14.98
C CYS A 23 49.70 27.65 16.41
N GLY A 24 49.10 26.91 17.38
CA GLY A 24 49.34 27.14 18.81
C GLY A 24 48.64 26.11 19.67
N SER A 25 49.43 25.13 20.15
CA SER A 25 49.09 24.19 21.22
C SER A 25 48.89 24.89 22.55
N SER A 26 47.84 24.53 23.33
CA SER A 26 47.92 24.13 24.75
C SER A 26 46.59 24.14 25.48
N ALA A 27 46.39 23.03 26.23
CA ALA A 27 45.77 22.88 27.54
C ALA A 27 44.33 23.39 27.80
N ALA A 28 43.53 22.46 28.28
CA ALA A 28 42.22 22.64 28.92
C ALA A 28 42.34 23.50 30.22
N PRO A 29 41.22 24.11 30.63
CA PRO A 29 40.80 23.84 31.99
C PRO A 29 39.33 23.31 32.08
N GLU A 30 39.16 22.35 32.98
CA GLU A 30 37.88 21.94 33.55
C GLU A 30 37.14 23.12 34.17
N THR A 31 35.87 23.21 33.86
CA THR A 31 34.95 24.02 34.67
C THR A 31 33.71 23.17 34.99
N THR A 32 33.67 22.68 36.20
CA THR A 32 32.51 22.14 36.88
C THR A 32 31.40 23.20 36.95
N ALA A 33 30.26 22.92 36.35
CA ALA A 33 29.01 23.60 36.66
C ALA A 33 27.99 22.55 37.13
N ALA A 34 27.68 22.57 38.38
CA ALA A 34 26.61 21.81 39.01
C ALA A 34 25.27 22.27 38.44
N ALA A 35 24.56 21.41 37.75
CA ALA A 35 23.16 21.61 37.42
C ALA A 35 22.30 20.89 38.43
N ALA A 36 21.42 21.64 39.06
CA ALA A 36 20.45 21.16 40.04
C ALA A 36 19.50 20.13 39.45
N ALA A 37 19.43 19.01 40.11
CA ALA A 37 18.43 17.97 39.86
C ALA A 37 17.05 18.50 40.25
N ALA A 38 16.17 18.67 39.29
CA ALA A 38 14.74 18.70 39.53
C ALA A 38 14.21 17.26 39.31
N THR A 39 14.11 16.52 40.39
CA THR A 39 13.40 15.26 40.45
C THR A 39 11.90 15.56 40.37
N ALA A 40 11.33 15.42 39.19
CA ALA A 40 9.92 15.15 39.04
C ALA A 40 9.77 13.62 38.97
N ASP A 41 9.63 13.01 40.12
CA ASP A 41 9.23 11.62 40.30
C ASP A 41 7.73 11.52 39.89
N THR A 42 7.47 11.31 38.61
CA THR A 42 6.18 10.86 38.14
C THR A 42 6.38 9.40 37.74
N THR A 43 6.35 8.53 38.73
CA THR A 43 6.11 7.11 38.54
C THR A 43 4.69 6.96 37.96
N VAL A 44 4.57 7.09 36.66
CA VAL A 44 3.50 6.46 35.90
C VAL A 44 3.80 4.97 36.03
N ALA A 45 2.96 4.25 36.79
CA ALA A 45 2.97 2.80 36.79
C ALA A 45 2.94 2.36 35.32
N ALA A 46 4.02 1.74 34.85
CA ALA A 46 4.06 1.08 33.56
C ALA A 46 2.95 0.02 33.60
N GLY A 47 1.82 0.32 32.97
CA GLY A 47 0.84 -0.70 32.62
C GLY A 47 1.61 -1.76 31.82
N GLU A 48 1.37 -3.03 32.10
CA GLU A 48 1.93 -4.13 31.33
C GLU A 48 1.54 -3.84 29.86
N GLY A 49 2.54 -3.49 29.01
CA GLY A 49 2.32 -3.20 27.61
C GLY A 49 1.81 -4.46 26.90
N VAL A 50 1.00 -4.27 25.88
CA VAL A 50 0.55 -5.36 25.02
C VAL A 50 1.71 -5.82 24.13
N GLY A 51 1.81 -7.12 23.85
CA GLY A 51 2.84 -7.67 22.98
C GLY A 51 4.06 -8.23 23.69
N PRO A 52 5.02 -8.80 22.98
CA PRO A 52 6.17 -9.51 23.55
C PRO A 52 7.32 -8.57 23.95
N TRP A 53 7.22 -7.28 23.66
CA TRP A 53 8.30 -6.30 23.78
C TRP A 53 8.37 -5.66 25.16
N LYS A 54 9.56 -5.22 25.52
CA LYS A 54 9.85 -4.52 26.78
C LYS A 54 10.13 -3.04 26.52
N SER A 55 9.89 -2.21 27.51
CA SER A 55 10.29 -0.81 27.44
C SER A 55 11.80 -0.68 27.15
N GLY A 56 12.15 0.10 26.13
CA GLY A 56 13.51 0.27 25.64
C GLY A 56 13.87 -0.60 24.44
N ASP A 57 13.04 -1.59 24.08
CA ASP A 57 13.28 -2.39 22.87
C ASP A 57 13.14 -1.54 21.60
N ASN A 58 13.97 -1.86 20.60
CA ASN A 58 13.84 -1.36 19.24
C ASN A 58 13.24 -2.46 18.37
N VAL A 59 12.06 -2.21 17.84
CA VAL A 59 11.36 -3.10 16.91
C VAL A 59 11.46 -2.50 15.51
N TYR A 60 12.12 -3.20 14.61
CA TYR A 60 12.29 -2.80 13.22
C TYR A 60 11.13 -3.34 12.40
N ILE A 61 10.52 -2.48 11.58
CA ILE A 61 9.45 -2.87 10.67
C ILE A 61 9.85 -2.51 9.26
N ASP A 62 10.17 -3.55 8.50
CA ASP A 62 10.63 -3.44 7.12
C ASP A 62 9.44 -3.30 6.17
N VAL A 63 9.51 -2.28 5.34
CA VAL A 63 8.51 -1.98 4.31
C VAL A 63 9.10 -2.27 2.94
N PRO A 64 8.64 -3.30 2.22
CA PRO A 64 9.12 -3.68 0.90
C PRO A 64 8.56 -2.76 -0.19
N ALA A 65 8.61 -1.46 0.05
CA ALA A 65 8.11 -0.43 -0.83
C ALA A 65 8.78 0.91 -0.54
N LYS A 66 8.81 1.78 -1.53
CA LYS A 66 9.29 3.15 -1.38
C LYS A 66 8.42 3.94 -0.41
N ALA A 67 9.04 4.88 0.29
CA ALA A 67 8.36 5.78 1.20
C ALA A 67 7.26 6.58 0.48
N GLY A 68 6.13 6.81 1.18
CA GLY A 68 4.96 7.52 0.68
C GLY A 68 3.97 6.66 -0.13
N GLY A 69 4.27 5.40 -0.39
CA GLY A 69 3.32 4.45 -0.97
C GLY A 69 2.33 3.90 0.05
N GLY A 70 1.26 3.23 -0.42
CA GLY A 70 0.20 2.71 0.46
C GLY A 70 0.74 1.84 1.60
N THR A 71 1.58 0.85 1.30
CA THR A 71 2.17 -0.04 2.32
C THR A 71 2.96 0.74 3.38
N ASP A 72 3.74 1.76 2.98
CA ASP A 72 4.48 2.63 3.89
C ASP A 72 3.54 3.43 4.80
N LEU A 73 2.51 4.03 4.25
CA LEU A 73 1.55 4.84 5.01
C LEU A 73 0.79 3.99 6.04
N TYR A 74 0.29 2.81 5.65
CA TYR A 74 -0.38 1.88 6.57
C TYR A 74 0.56 1.41 7.67
N THR A 75 1.81 1.10 7.32
CA THR A 75 2.84 0.72 8.31
C THR A 75 3.09 1.84 9.32
N ARG A 76 3.15 3.09 8.86
CA ARG A 76 3.35 4.25 9.76
C ARG A 76 2.15 4.50 10.66
N TYR A 77 0.93 4.33 10.18
CA TYR A 77 -0.26 4.39 11.03
C TYR A 77 -0.26 3.27 12.07
N LEU A 78 0.10 2.04 11.67
CA LEU A 78 0.22 0.93 12.60
C LEU A 78 1.32 1.19 13.65
N THR A 79 2.51 1.64 13.24
CA THR A 79 3.62 1.89 14.18
C THR A 79 3.34 3.02 15.13
N GLN A 80 2.61 4.06 14.69
CA GLN A 80 2.14 5.12 15.59
C GLN A 80 1.20 4.55 16.65
N ALA A 81 0.21 3.77 16.25
CA ALA A 81 -0.76 3.17 17.16
C ALA A 81 -0.11 2.12 18.09
N LEU A 82 0.85 1.32 17.58
CA LEU A 82 1.64 0.41 18.41
C LEU A 82 2.42 1.16 19.50
N GLY A 83 2.95 2.34 19.20
CA GLY A 83 3.60 3.20 20.20
C GLY A 83 2.66 3.66 21.31
N GLU A 84 1.35 3.78 21.03
CA GLU A 84 0.34 4.13 22.04
C GLU A 84 -0.03 2.94 22.94
N VAL A 85 -0.10 1.71 22.39
CA VAL A 85 -0.48 0.49 23.14
C VAL A 85 0.71 -0.24 23.75
N CYS A 86 1.94 0.05 23.30
CA CYS A 86 3.19 -0.54 23.78
C CYS A 86 4.14 0.57 24.29
N PRO A 87 3.82 1.24 25.41
CA PRO A 87 4.58 2.40 25.85
C PRO A 87 6.04 2.07 26.15
N GLY A 88 6.95 2.90 25.65
CA GLY A 88 8.38 2.74 25.83
C GLY A 88 9.07 1.81 24.81
N VAL A 89 8.36 1.19 23.91
CA VAL A 89 8.91 0.46 22.75
C VAL A 89 9.15 1.42 21.61
N ASN A 90 10.30 1.30 20.93
CA ASN A 90 10.65 2.12 19.78
C ASN A 90 10.36 1.33 18.48
N PHE A 91 9.34 1.73 17.73
CA PHE A 91 9.04 1.15 16.43
C PHE A 91 9.75 1.94 15.32
N ILE A 92 10.61 1.29 14.55
CA ILE A 92 11.49 1.91 13.56
C ILE A 92 11.11 1.37 12.18
N VAL A 93 10.59 2.23 11.30
CA VAL A 93 10.20 1.87 9.94
C VAL A 93 11.36 2.05 8.99
N THR A 94 11.69 1.00 8.22
CA THR A 94 12.72 1.01 7.19
C THR A 94 12.10 0.68 5.84
N ASN A 95 12.25 1.58 4.86
CA ASN A 95 11.78 1.35 3.49
C ASN A 95 12.87 0.74 2.62
N TYR A 96 12.48 -0.18 1.74
CA TYR A 96 13.34 -0.80 0.74
C TYR A 96 12.87 -0.44 -0.68
N ASP A 97 13.80 -0.30 -1.61
CA ASP A 97 13.48 0.10 -2.98
C ASP A 97 12.68 -0.97 -3.75
N THR A 98 12.83 -2.23 -3.37
CA THR A 98 12.13 -3.37 -3.97
C THR A 98 11.50 -4.26 -2.92
N GLY A 99 10.39 -4.91 -3.29
CA GLY A 99 9.69 -5.88 -2.44
C GLY A 99 10.58 -7.05 -2.04
N GLU A 100 11.38 -7.54 -2.97
CA GLU A 100 12.29 -8.66 -2.78
C GLU A 100 13.30 -8.40 -1.65
N VAL A 101 14.05 -7.28 -1.72
CA VAL A 101 15.10 -6.97 -0.73
C VAL A 101 14.53 -6.79 0.67
N GLY A 102 13.37 -6.13 0.80
CA GLY A 102 12.73 -5.95 2.10
C GLY A 102 12.28 -7.29 2.71
N MET A 103 11.65 -8.15 1.92
CA MET A 103 11.21 -9.46 2.39
C MET A 103 12.37 -10.41 2.69
N GLU A 104 13.45 -10.39 1.90
CA GLU A 104 14.67 -11.15 2.21
C GLU A 104 15.31 -10.71 3.53
N HIS A 105 15.30 -9.42 3.83
CA HIS A 105 15.83 -8.94 5.10
C HIS A 105 15.03 -9.50 6.29
N VAL A 106 13.69 -9.48 6.22
CA VAL A 106 12.84 -10.09 7.25
C VAL A 106 13.07 -11.60 7.36
N LYS A 107 13.11 -12.32 6.23
CA LYS A 107 13.35 -13.77 6.16
C LYS A 107 14.63 -14.18 6.91
N ASN A 108 15.68 -13.39 6.76
CA ASN A 108 17.00 -13.65 7.31
C ASN A 108 17.23 -13.05 8.72
N ALA A 109 16.24 -12.37 9.27
CA ALA A 109 16.34 -11.78 10.59
C ALA A 109 16.22 -12.84 11.72
N LYS A 110 16.54 -12.44 12.94
CA LYS A 110 16.38 -13.32 14.10
C LYS A 110 14.89 -13.53 14.39
N PRO A 111 14.47 -14.75 14.74
CA PRO A 111 13.08 -15.06 15.04
C PRO A 111 12.69 -14.70 16.50
N ASP A 112 13.04 -13.50 16.94
CA ASP A 112 12.86 -13.01 18.31
C ASP A 112 11.74 -11.96 18.45
N GLY A 113 11.04 -11.64 17.34
CA GLY A 113 9.97 -10.66 17.30
C GLY A 113 10.43 -9.20 17.25
N LEU A 114 11.74 -8.93 17.12
CA LEU A 114 12.29 -7.57 17.06
C LEU A 114 12.48 -7.07 15.61
N THR A 115 12.35 -7.95 14.61
CA THR A 115 12.30 -7.58 13.20
C THR A 115 11.06 -8.16 12.57
N LEU A 116 10.20 -7.29 12.06
CA LEU A 116 8.96 -7.62 11.37
C LEU A 116 8.98 -7.02 9.96
N GLY A 117 8.11 -7.49 9.11
CA GLY A 117 7.85 -6.86 7.82
C GLY A 117 6.38 -6.55 7.64
N THR A 118 6.07 -5.69 6.71
CA THR A 118 4.70 -5.49 6.23
C THR A 118 4.64 -5.77 4.74
N CYS A 119 3.62 -6.43 4.28
CA CYS A 119 3.45 -6.69 2.85
C CYS A 119 1.98 -6.71 2.45
N HIS A 120 1.75 -6.41 1.19
CA HIS A 120 0.45 -6.55 0.55
C HIS A 120 0.29 -7.97 -0.01
N GLY A 121 -0.92 -8.53 0.00
CA GLY A 121 -1.19 -9.87 -0.55
C GLY A 121 -0.72 -10.09 -1.99
N GLY A 122 -0.49 -9.02 -2.76
CA GLY A 122 0.17 -9.07 -4.07
C GLY A 122 1.56 -9.73 -4.07
N ALA A 123 2.21 -9.86 -2.91
CA ALA A 123 3.45 -10.62 -2.77
C ALA A 123 3.26 -12.11 -3.10
N ILE A 124 2.05 -12.65 -2.91
CA ILE A 124 1.70 -14.02 -3.31
C ILE A 124 1.80 -14.16 -4.84
N ILE A 125 1.19 -13.23 -5.58
CA ILE A 125 1.24 -13.23 -7.06
C ILE A 125 2.69 -13.12 -7.54
N GLN A 126 3.47 -12.22 -6.94
CA GLN A 126 4.88 -12.03 -7.31
C GLN A 126 5.69 -13.31 -7.14
N TYR A 127 5.48 -14.04 -6.05
CA TYR A 127 6.13 -15.32 -5.82
C TYR A 127 5.65 -16.40 -6.82
N LEU A 128 4.34 -16.59 -6.97
CA LEU A 128 3.76 -17.59 -7.87
C LEU A 128 4.13 -17.35 -9.33
N ALA A 129 4.22 -16.11 -9.77
CA ALA A 129 4.63 -15.70 -11.11
C ALA A 129 6.17 -15.62 -11.29
N GLY A 130 6.95 -15.96 -10.27
CA GLY A 130 8.41 -16.02 -10.35
C GLY A 130 9.12 -14.67 -10.38
N SER A 131 8.46 -13.57 -10.02
CA SER A 131 9.09 -12.26 -9.90
C SER A 131 9.62 -11.95 -8.49
N SER A 132 9.37 -12.82 -7.50
CA SER A 132 9.98 -12.83 -6.18
C SER A 132 10.44 -14.24 -5.80
N GLU A 133 11.54 -14.34 -5.05
CA GLU A 133 12.06 -15.60 -4.49
C GLU A 133 11.55 -15.85 -3.06
N VAL A 134 10.90 -14.86 -2.43
CA VAL A 134 10.40 -14.97 -1.05
C VAL A 134 8.92 -15.28 -1.03
N SER A 135 8.58 -16.43 -0.44
CA SER A 135 7.20 -16.83 -0.14
C SER A 135 6.77 -16.31 1.22
N ILE A 136 5.70 -15.49 1.26
CA ILE A 136 5.15 -15.04 2.54
C ILE A 136 4.49 -16.19 3.34
N LYS A 137 4.23 -17.32 2.70
CA LYS A 137 3.66 -18.53 3.30
C LYS A 137 4.73 -19.50 3.80
N ASP A 138 5.78 -19.72 2.99
CA ASP A 138 6.75 -20.78 3.24
C ASP A 138 8.02 -20.28 3.93
N ASP A 139 8.40 -19.02 3.69
CA ASP A 139 9.62 -18.39 4.22
C ASP A 139 9.36 -17.45 5.40
N LEU A 140 8.11 -17.05 5.61
CA LEU A 140 7.70 -16.11 6.65
C LEU A 140 6.49 -16.66 7.42
N LYS A 141 6.13 -16.00 8.52
CA LYS A 141 4.87 -16.20 9.25
C LYS A 141 4.04 -14.92 9.18
N ALA A 142 2.81 -14.99 8.70
CA ALA A 142 1.87 -13.90 8.86
C ALA A 142 1.41 -13.85 10.31
N VAL A 143 1.80 -12.79 11.01
CA VAL A 143 1.51 -12.61 12.44
C VAL A 143 0.29 -11.73 12.70
N GLY A 144 -0.18 -10.97 11.69
CA GLY A 144 -1.39 -10.17 11.78
C GLY A 144 -1.81 -9.60 10.45
N ILE A 145 -3.06 -9.17 10.38
CA ILE A 145 -3.60 -8.35 9.30
C ILE A 145 -3.91 -6.99 9.91
N MET A 146 -3.42 -5.91 9.29
CA MET A 146 -3.73 -4.57 9.75
C MET A 146 -4.96 -3.99 9.02
N ASN A 147 -5.06 -4.18 7.72
CA ASN A 147 -6.19 -3.73 6.91
C ASN A 147 -6.34 -4.55 5.63
N GLN A 148 -7.45 -4.35 4.95
CA GLN A 148 -7.67 -4.80 3.57
C GLN A 148 -7.50 -3.62 2.62
N GLY A 149 -7.02 -3.91 1.40
CA GLY A 149 -6.91 -2.90 0.34
C GLY A 149 -8.26 -2.21 0.11
N GLY A 150 -8.22 -0.88 0.01
CA GLY A 150 -9.42 -0.09 -0.24
C GLY A 150 -10.02 -0.36 -1.61
N PRO A 151 -11.30 -0.05 -1.79
CA PRO A 151 -11.96 -0.16 -3.08
C PRO A 151 -11.31 0.77 -4.10
N GLN A 152 -11.31 0.32 -5.35
CA GLN A 152 -10.77 1.09 -6.47
C GLN A 152 -11.87 1.32 -7.52
N ALA A 153 -11.88 2.49 -8.12
CA ALA A 153 -12.72 2.75 -9.27
C ALA A 153 -12.14 2.08 -10.52
N ILE A 154 -12.99 1.48 -11.32
CA ILE A 154 -12.69 1.09 -12.69
C ILE A 154 -13.18 2.22 -13.58
N ILE A 155 -12.25 2.83 -14.30
CA ILE A 155 -12.45 4.06 -15.05
C ILE A 155 -12.23 3.83 -16.54
N ALA A 156 -12.95 4.60 -17.35
CA ALA A 156 -12.80 4.65 -18.80
C ALA A 156 -12.46 6.06 -19.29
N LYS A 157 -11.94 6.17 -20.50
CA LYS A 157 -11.68 7.45 -21.16
C LYS A 157 -12.97 8.28 -21.29
N PRO A 158 -12.90 9.61 -21.31
CA PRO A 158 -14.07 10.46 -21.48
C PRO A 158 -14.75 10.16 -22.82
N GLY A 159 -16.08 10.09 -22.80
CA GLY A 159 -16.86 9.79 -24.00
C GLY A 159 -16.78 8.34 -24.49
N ALA A 160 -16.32 7.41 -23.66
CA ALA A 160 -16.38 5.98 -23.96
C ALA A 160 -17.84 5.56 -24.27
N PRO A 161 -18.08 4.64 -25.22
CA PRO A 161 -19.42 4.21 -25.60
C PRO A 161 -20.04 3.23 -24.58
N TYR A 162 -19.49 3.14 -23.41
CA TYR A 162 -19.95 2.30 -22.29
C TYR A 162 -19.77 3.04 -20.95
N THR A 163 -20.71 2.81 -20.03
CA THR A 163 -20.80 3.47 -18.73
C THR A 163 -20.91 2.50 -17.53
N ASN A 164 -20.90 1.21 -17.81
CA ASN A 164 -20.99 0.11 -16.84
C ASN A 164 -20.36 -1.16 -17.41
N PHE A 165 -20.22 -2.21 -16.60
CA PHE A 165 -19.58 -3.45 -17.03
C PHE A 165 -20.38 -4.22 -18.09
N ALA A 166 -21.72 -4.16 -18.08
CA ALA A 166 -22.53 -4.84 -19.09
C ALA A 166 -22.33 -4.21 -20.49
N GLU A 167 -22.36 -2.89 -20.56
CA GLU A 167 -22.11 -2.16 -21.81
C GLU A 167 -20.66 -2.35 -22.31
N LEU A 168 -19.68 -2.38 -21.37
CA LEU A 168 -18.29 -2.70 -21.69
C LEU A 168 -18.17 -4.10 -22.32
N ALA A 169 -18.85 -5.10 -21.71
CA ALA A 169 -18.84 -6.46 -22.23
C ALA A 169 -19.40 -6.56 -23.65
N GLU A 170 -20.52 -5.89 -23.92
CA GLU A 170 -21.13 -5.83 -25.25
C GLU A 170 -20.20 -5.14 -26.27
N TYR A 171 -19.56 -4.04 -25.87
CA TYR A 171 -18.62 -3.33 -26.74
C TYR A 171 -17.40 -4.20 -27.07
N ILE A 172 -16.78 -4.85 -26.10
CA ILE A 172 -15.61 -5.71 -26.33
C ILE A 172 -15.98 -6.88 -27.25
N LYS A 173 -17.13 -7.54 -27.04
CA LYS A 173 -17.60 -8.64 -27.89
C LYS A 173 -17.84 -8.21 -29.34
N ALA A 174 -18.31 -6.98 -29.55
CA ALA A 174 -18.53 -6.42 -30.87
C ALA A 174 -17.22 -5.94 -31.54
N ASN A 175 -16.20 -5.57 -30.75
CA ASN A 175 -14.96 -4.95 -31.23
C ASN A 175 -13.73 -5.60 -30.53
N PRO A 176 -13.49 -6.92 -30.76
CA PRO A 176 -12.40 -7.62 -30.07
C PRO A 176 -11.04 -7.03 -30.45
N GLY A 177 -10.20 -6.79 -29.41
CA GLY A 177 -8.86 -6.22 -29.56
C GLY A 177 -8.81 -4.69 -29.72
N GLU A 178 -9.95 -3.98 -29.69
CA GLU A 178 -9.94 -2.52 -29.78
C GLU A 178 -9.73 -1.82 -28.42
N VAL A 179 -10.20 -2.43 -27.32
CA VAL A 179 -10.08 -1.84 -25.98
C VAL A 179 -8.66 -1.98 -25.44
N VAL A 180 -8.07 -0.87 -25.03
CA VAL A 180 -6.74 -0.80 -24.43
C VAL A 180 -6.86 -0.67 -22.92
N VAL A 181 -6.28 -1.63 -22.17
CA VAL A 181 -6.30 -1.71 -20.70
C VAL A 181 -4.95 -1.29 -20.13
N GLY A 182 -4.93 -0.23 -19.33
CA GLY A 182 -3.73 0.23 -18.62
C GLY A 182 -3.55 -0.49 -17.28
N CYS A 183 -2.50 -1.31 -17.18
CA CYS A 183 -2.21 -2.09 -15.98
C CYS A 183 -0.70 -2.29 -15.76
N SER A 184 -0.29 -2.82 -14.61
CA SER A 184 1.07 -3.33 -14.41
C SER A 184 1.18 -4.72 -15.02
N LEU A 185 1.89 -4.83 -16.15
CA LEU A 185 2.09 -6.12 -16.81
C LEU A 185 2.87 -7.10 -15.91
N GLY A 186 2.40 -8.34 -15.83
CA GLY A 186 2.92 -9.36 -14.90
C GLY A 186 2.61 -9.08 -13.44
N GLY A 187 1.80 -8.08 -13.13
CA GLY A 187 1.45 -7.68 -11.78
C GLY A 187 -0.04 -7.83 -11.46
N THR A 188 -0.38 -7.46 -10.25
CA THR A 188 -1.70 -7.62 -9.64
C THR A 188 -2.84 -6.99 -10.44
N THR A 189 -2.61 -5.82 -11.05
CA THR A 189 -3.67 -5.14 -11.84
C THR A 189 -3.90 -5.77 -13.20
N GLN A 190 -2.91 -6.44 -13.79
CA GLN A 190 -3.16 -7.26 -14.98
C GLN A 190 -4.04 -8.46 -14.62
N VAL A 191 -3.71 -9.16 -13.54
CA VAL A 191 -4.52 -10.29 -13.02
C VAL A 191 -5.97 -9.85 -12.81
N LEU A 192 -6.18 -8.71 -12.17
CA LEU A 192 -7.49 -8.12 -11.94
C LEU A 192 -8.28 -7.94 -13.24
N PHE A 193 -7.72 -7.19 -14.20
CA PHE A 193 -8.43 -6.92 -15.45
C PHE A 193 -8.61 -8.17 -16.30
N THR A 194 -7.64 -9.07 -16.33
CA THR A 194 -7.76 -10.35 -17.04
C THR A 194 -8.96 -11.15 -16.51
N SER A 195 -9.13 -11.22 -15.17
CA SER A 195 -10.27 -11.91 -14.55
C SER A 195 -11.61 -11.24 -14.87
N ILE A 196 -11.68 -9.90 -14.79
CA ILE A 196 -12.90 -9.16 -15.13
C ILE A 196 -13.26 -9.37 -16.60
N ILE A 197 -12.30 -9.24 -17.52
CA ILE A 197 -12.54 -9.38 -18.97
C ILE A 197 -12.92 -10.81 -19.31
N GLU A 198 -12.27 -11.83 -18.74
CA GLU A 198 -12.64 -13.24 -18.92
C GLU A 198 -14.09 -13.49 -18.48
N GLU A 199 -14.50 -13.00 -17.31
CA GLU A 199 -15.86 -13.15 -16.82
C GLU A 199 -16.89 -12.43 -17.71
N LEU A 200 -16.56 -11.23 -18.19
CA LEU A 200 -17.44 -10.41 -19.03
C LEU A 200 -17.61 -10.97 -20.44
N THR A 201 -16.56 -11.54 -21.02
CA THR A 201 -16.50 -11.82 -22.44
C THR A 201 -16.33 -13.31 -22.78
N GLY A 202 -15.77 -14.10 -21.86
CA GLY A 202 -15.32 -15.48 -22.05
C GLY A 202 -13.96 -15.58 -22.75
N ASP A 203 -13.26 -14.45 -22.95
CA ASP A 203 -11.91 -14.40 -23.54
C ASP A 203 -11.10 -13.24 -22.97
N ALA A 204 -10.16 -13.55 -22.08
CA ALA A 204 -9.27 -12.58 -21.45
C ALA A 204 -8.39 -11.81 -22.47
N ASN A 205 -8.18 -12.38 -23.67
CA ASN A 205 -7.35 -11.78 -24.72
C ASN A 205 -8.16 -10.92 -25.70
N SER A 206 -9.44 -10.71 -25.43
CA SER A 206 -10.30 -9.85 -26.24
C SER A 206 -9.98 -8.35 -26.15
N VAL A 207 -8.97 -7.97 -25.32
CA VAL A 207 -8.49 -6.59 -25.13
C VAL A 207 -6.96 -6.52 -25.25
N ASN A 208 -6.41 -5.32 -25.35
CA ASN A 208 -4.96 -5.06 -25.39
C ASN A 208 -4.46 -4.55 -24.04
N TYR A 209 -3.61 -5.29 -23.35
CA TYR A 209 -2.98 -4.86 -22.10
C TYR A 209 -1.71 -4.07 -22.36
N VAL A 210 -1.58 -2.88 -21.76
CA VAL A 210 -0.40 -2.02 -21.88
C VAL A 210 0.18 -1.67 -20.52
N GLN A 211 1.52 -1.53 -20.47
CA GLN A 211 2.22 -1.16 -19.26
C GLN A 211 1.84 0.24 -18.79
N CYS A 212 1.21 0.31 -17.63
CA CYS A 212 0.85 1.56 -16.94
C CYS A 212 0.75 1.30 -15.44
N SER A 213 1.86 1.45 -14.71
CA SER A 213 1.97 1.00 -13.31
C SER A 213 1.54 2.04 -12.29
N SER A 214 1.84 3.33 -12.55
CA SER A 214 1.52 4.38 -11.58
C SER A 214 0.09 4.88 -11.78
N GLU A 215 -0.58 5.25 -10.69
CA GLU A 215 -1.92 5.83 -10.76
C GLU A 215 -1.94 7.15 -11.54
N ALA A 216 -0.90 7.98 -11.37
CA ALA A 216 -0.77 9.24 -12.08
C ALA A 216 -0.69 9.05 -13.61
N ASP A 217 0.07 8.01 -14.05
CA ASP A 217 0.15 7.68 -15.47
C ASP A 217 -1.18 7.16 -16.00
N LYS A 218 -1.88 6.30 -15.25
CA LYS A 218 -3.21 5.79 -15.62
C LYS A 218 -4.20 6.93 -15.82
N LEU A 219 -4.31 7.83 -14.84
CA LEU A 219 -5.20 8.99 -14.92
C LEU A 219 -4.88 9.90 -16.09
N THR A 220 -3.59 10.17 -16.32
CA THR A 220 -3.13 11.01 -17.45
C THR A 220 -3.49 10.37 -18.80
N ASN A 221 -3.19 9.08 -18.96
CA ASN A 221 -3.41 8.37 -20.22
C ASN A 221 -4.90 8.12 -20.50
N VAL A 222 -5.72 7.84 -19.48
CA VAL A 222 -7.16 7.70 -19.60
C VAL A 222 -7.78 9.05 -20.00
N ALA A 223 -7.42 10.14 -19.31
CA ALA A 223 -7.92 11.48 -19.64
C ALA A 223 -7.51 11.95 -21.05
N ALA A 224 -6.35 11.52 -21.54
CA ALA A 224 -5.89 11.78 -22.90
C ALA A 224 -6.51 10.85 -23.96
N GLY A 225 -7.20 9.79 -23.56
CA GLY A 225 -7.80 8.80 -24.44
C GLY A 225 -6.82 7.81 -25.09
N SER A 226 -5.56 7.74 -24.60
CA SER A 226 -4.56 6.76 -25.06
C SER A 226 -4.71 5.39 -24.43
N ILE A 227 -5.40 5.31 -23.29
CA ILE A 227 -5.85 4.10 -22.61
C ILE A 227 -7.36 4.18 -22.50
N ASP A 228 -8.05 3.07 -22.81
CA ASP A 228 -9.51 3.03 -22.79
C ASP A 228 -10.04 2.79 -21.38
N ILE A 229 -9.47 1.85 -20.63
CA ILE A 229 -9.85 1.54 -19.25
C ILE A 229 -8.62 1.34 -18.36
N ALA A 230 -8.77 1.72 -17.09
CA ALA A 230 -7.78 1.50 -16.03
C ALA A 230 -8.46 1.47 -14.66
N ASN A 231 -7.68 1.36 -13.59
CA ASN A 231 -8.15 1.52 -12.21
C ASN A 231 -7.45 2.70 -11.53
N CYS A 232 -8.14 3.34 -10.60
CA CYS A 232 -7.56 4.35 -9.72
C CYS A 232 -8.27 4.35 -8.35
N SER A 233 -7.73 5.12 -7.39
CA SER A 233 -8.39 5.33 -6.09
C SER A 233 -9.74 6.03 -6.26
N ILE A 234 -10.70 5.72 -5.38
CA ILE A 234 -12.02 6.35 -5.39
C ILE A 234 -11.94 7.88 -5.29
N PRO A 235 -11.13 8.49 -4.39
CA PRO A 235 -11.02 9.94 -4.31
C PRO A 235 -10.55 10.59 -5.62
N ASN A 236 -9.59 9.98 -6.31
CA ASN A 236 -9.13 10.47 -7.60
C ASN A 236 -10.19 10.30 -8.69
N ALA A 237 -10.92 9.18 -8.70
CA ALA A 237 -12.03 8.98 -9.62
C ALA A 237 -13.10 10.06 -9.46
N VAL A 238 -13.51 10.35 -8.22
CA VAL A 238 -14.48 11.43 -7.91
C VAL A 238 -14.01 12.78 -8.44
N SER A 239 -12.73 13.13 -8.20
CA SER A 239 -12.18 14.41 -8.64
C SER A 239 -12.12 14.55 -10.16
N TYR A 240 -11.63 13.51 -10.86
CA TYR A 240 -11.49 13.54 -12.32
C TYR A 240 -12.83 13.45 -13.07
N ASP A 241 -13.78 12.73 -12.50
CA ASP A 241 -15.14 12.65 -13.02
C ASP A 241 -15.86 14.00 -12.93
N ALA A 242 -15.74 14.70 -11.81
CA ALA A 242 -16.29 16.05 -11.64
C ALA A 242 -15.77 17.04 -12.69
N ASP A 243 -14.51 16.84 -13.15
CA ASP A 243 -13.90 17.61 -14.21
C ASP A 243 -14.25 17.10 -15.64
N GLY A 244 -15.02 16.02 -15.76
CA GLY A 244 -15.36 15.41 -17.07
C GLY A 244 -14.17 14.76 -17.77
N LYS A 245 -13.11 14.40 -17.02
CA LYS A 245 -11.86 13.85 -17.55
C LYS A 245 -11.85 12.33 -17.68
N LEU A 246 -12.85 11.64 -17.16
CA LEU A 246 -13.04 10.20 -17.26
C LEU A 246 -14.51 9.82 -17.14
N THR A 247 -14.80 8.55 -17.37
CA THR A 247 -16.09 7.90 -17.12
C THR A 247 -15.87 6.81 -16.08
N ILE A 248 -16.72 6.71 -15.06
CA ILE A 248 -16.66 5.65 -14.04
C ILE A 248 -17.57 4.51 -14.50
N LEU A 249 -17.01 3.28 -14.55
CA LEU A 249 -17.74 2.07 -14.94
C LEU A 249 -18.27 1.29 -13.73
N GLY A 250 -17.66 1.50 -12.58
CA GLY A 250 -17.95 0.81 -11.34
C GLY A 250 -16.76 0.88 -10.39
N SER A 251 -16.81 0.07 -9.38
CA SER A 251 -15.71 -0.12 -8.42
C SER A 251 -15.44 -1.60 -8.18
N ILE A 252 -14.27 -1.88 -7.64
CA ILE A 252 -13.89 -3.18 -7.15
C ILE A 252 -13.26 -3.03 -5.78
N GLY A 253 -13.56 -3.91 -4.86
CA GLY A 253 -13.01 -3.91 -3.51
C GLY A 253 -13.13 -5.27 -2.87
N PRO A 254 -12.80 -5.39 -1.58
CA PRO A 254 -13.03 -6.58 -0.83
C PRO A 254 -14.51 -6.97 -0.87
N LYS A 255 -14.80 -8.25 -0.61
CA LYS A 255 -16.17 -8.81 -0.66
C LYS A 255 -17.18 -8.02 0.17
N VAL A 256 -16.73 -7.33 1.21
CA VAL A 256 -17.56 -6.47 2.06
C VAL A 256 -17.87 -5.12 1.44
N ALA A 257 -17.19 -4.73 0.35
CA ALA A 257 -17.41 -3.43 -0.29
C ALA A 257 -18.78 -3.39 -0.97
N THR A 258 -19.57 -2.40 -0.61
CA THR A 258 -20.84 -2.03 -1.25
C THR A 258 -20.84 -0.53 -1.48
N LEU A 259 -21.69 -0.04 -2.37
CA LEU A 259 -21.82 1.39 -2.63
C LEU A 259 -22.10 2.19 -1.34
N GLU A 260 -22.93 1.62 -0.43
CA GLU A 260 -23.26 2.23 0.85
C GLU A 260 -22.04 2.38 1.77
N ASN A 261 -21.35 1.26 2.08
CA ASN A 261 -20.23 1.32 3.01
C ASN A 261 -18.97 1.97 2.41
N MET A 262 -18.81 1.98 1.09
CA MET A 262 -17.78 2.78 0.43
C MET A 262 -18.04 4.29 0.59
N SER A 263 -19.30 4.73 0.50
CA SER A 263 -19.69 6.12 0.72
C SER A 263 -19.34 6.57 2.14
N GLU A 264 -19.61 5.73 3.14
CA GLU A 264 -19.21 5.95 4.52
C GLU A 264 -17.67 6.03 4.67
N LEU A 265 -16.96 5.08 4.06
CA LEU A 265 -15.51 4.97 4.14
C LEU A 265 -14.79 6.20 3.54
N VAL A 266 -15.26 6.71 2.41
CA VAL A 266 -14.66 7.90 1.76
C VAL A 266 -15.22 9.22 2.31
N GLY A 267 -16.23 9.19 3.18
CA GLY A 267 -16.85 10.37 3.76
C GLY A 267 -17.62 11.24 2.75
N THR A 268 -18.04 10.66 1.62
CA THR A 268 -18.78 11.34 0.56
C THR A 268 -19.79 10.37 -0.04
N GLU A 269 -21.04 10.81 -0.23
CA GLU A 269 -22.04 10.01 -0.91
C GLU A 269 -21.60 9.74 -2.36
N LEU A 270 -21.41 8.45 -2.68
CA LEU A 270 -21.07 7.99 -4.02
C LEU A 270 -22.35 7.67 -4.79
N ASP A 271 -22.42 8.11 -6.03
CA ASP A 271 -23.55 7.83 -6.88
C ASP A 271 -23.47 6.39 -7.49
N LYS A 272 -24.57 5.97 -8.13
CA LYS A 272 -24.73 4.60 -8.65
C LYS A 272 -23.66 4.15 -9.65
N LYS A 273 -22.92 5.07 -10.29
CA LYS A 273 -21.83 4.71 -11.20
C LYS A 273 -20.64 4.06 -10.48
N PHE A 274 -20.53 4.22 -9.15
CA PHE A 274 -19.55 3.53 -8.32
C PHE A 274 -20.02 2.16 -7.82
N ALA A 275 -21.18 1.65 -8.28
CA ALA A 275 -21.62 0.31 -7.90
C ALA A 275 -20.49 -0.72 -8.12
N THR A 276 -20.31 -1.61 -7.14
CA THR A 276 -19.24 -2.59 -7.18
C THR A 276 -19.41 -3.59 -8.32
N THR A 277 -18.33 -4.29 -8.66
CA THR A 277 -18.37 -5.42 -9.58
C THR A 277 -19.50 -6.38 -9.21
N GLN A 278 -19.64 -6.75 -7.93
CA GLN A 278 -20.69 -7.67 -7.46
C GLN A 278 -22.11 -7.08 -7.62
N GLU A 279 -22.31 -5.79 -7.33
CA GLU A 279 -23.60 -5.13 -7.54
C GLU A 279 -23.97 -5.01 -9.03
N GLN A 280 -22.99 -5.17 -9.92
CA GLN A 280 -23.14 -5.23 -11.37
C GLN A 280 -23.09 -6.66 -11.95
N ASN A 281 -23.24 -7.70 -11.11
CA ASN A 281 -23.21 -9.12 -11.48
C ASN A 281 -21.87 -9.62 -12.07
N VAL A 282 -20.76 -9.00 -11.67
CA VAL A 282 -19.40 -9.49 -11.92
C VAL A 282 -18.86 -10.02 -10.60
N SER A 283 -18.49 -11.31 -10.57
CA SER A 283 -18.16 -11.99 -9.31
C SER A 283 -16.82 -11.58 -8.71
N MET A 284 -15.94 -11.00 -9.53
CA MET A 284 -14.59 -10.64 -9.12
C MET A 284 -14.59 -9.63 -7.97
N THR A 285 -13.87 -9.99 -6.90
CA THR A 285 -13.57 -9.12 -5.77
C THR A 285 -12.07 -8.90 -5.66
N TRP A 286 -11.69 -7.91 -4.87
CA TRP A 286 -10.31 -7.58 -4.60
C TRP A 286 -10.04 -7.67 -3.09
N ASP A 287 -10.05 -8.91 -2.57
CA ASP A 287 -9.76 -9.20 -1.17
C ASP A 287 -8.24 -9.33 -0.97
N SER A 288 -7.53 -8.21 -0.91
CA SER A 288 -6.10 -8.21 -0.67
C SER A 288 -5.79 -7.62 0.69
N ASN A 289 -5.22 -8.45 1.56
CA ASN A 289 -4.85 -8.06 2.91
C ASN A 289 -3.47 -7.39 2.95
N TYR A 290 -3.29 -6.53 3.94
CA TYR A 290 -1.97 -6.04 4.35
C TYR A 290 -1.55 -6.79 5.59
N TYR A 291 -0.55 -7.64 5.42
CA TYR A 291 -0.02 -8.50 6.46
C TYR A 291 1.14 -7.84 7.21
N VAL A 292 1.22 -8.14 8.49
CA VAL A 292 2.47 -8.06 9.26
C VAL A 292 3.06 -9.46 9.29
N VAL A 293 4.33 -9.57 8.95
CA VAL A 293 5.05 -10.84 8.83
C VAL A 293 6.29 -10.86 9.73
N ALA A 294 6.66 -12.04 10.20
CA ALA A 294 7.85 -12.30 10.98
C ALA A 294 8.69 -13.40 10.32
N PRO A 295 9.97 -13.59 10.69
CA PRO A 295 10.77 -14.75 10.26
C PRO A 295 10.04 -16.07 10.53
N LYS A 296 10.19 -17.05 9.65
CA LYS A 296 9.49 -18.35 9.70
C LYS A 296 9.61 -19.07 11.06
N ASP A 297 10.80 -19.01 11.65
CA ASP A 297 11.11 -19.73 12.88
C ASP A 297 10.73 -18.97 14.16
N THR A 298 10.02 -17.82 14.03
CA THR A 298 9.51 -17.08 15.20
C THR A 298 8.55 -17.96 15.99
N PRO A 299 8.77 -18.16 17.33
CA PRO A 299 7.88 -18.93 18.17
C PRO A 299 6.42 -18.46 18.13
N ASP A 300 5.48 -19.41 18.16
CA ASP A 300 4.07 -19.08 18.03
C ASP A 300 3.57 -18.19 19.17
N GLU A 301 4.11 -18.36 20.38
CA GLU A 301 3.77 -17.50 21.52
C GLU A 301 4.16 -16.03 21.29
N ILE A 302 5.29 -15.81 20.58
CA ILE A 302 5.70 -14.45 20.16
C ILE A 302 4.77 -13.94 19.08
N CYS A 303 4.41 -14.78 18.09
CA CYS A 303 3.48 -14.42 17.02
C CYS A 303 2.10 -14.03 17.57
N GLU A 304 1.57 -14.79 18.52
CA GLU A 304 0.29 -14.51 19.20
C GLU A 304 0.33 -13.19 19.96
N ALA A 305 1.40 -12.93 20.72
CA ALA A 305 1.57 -11.69 21.44
C ALA A 305 1.72 -10.46 20.50
N ILE A 306 2.43 -10.61 19.36
CA ILE A 306 2.50 -9.58 18.32
C ILE A 306 1.11 -9.34 17.74
N ASN A 307 0.36 -10.40 17.42
CA ASN A 307 -0.99 -10.29 16.89
C ASN A 307 -1.91 -9.54 17.85
N GLU A 308 -1.86 -9.83 19.15
CA GLU A 308 -2.65 -9.11 20.15
C GLU A 308 -2.32 -7.61 20.16
N ALA A 309 -1.04 -7.24 20.06
CA ALA A 309 -0.62 -5.85 19.97
C ALA A 309 -1.16 -5.18 18.70
N ILE A 310 -1.14 -5.88 17.56
CA ILE A 310 -1.72 -5.38 16.29
C ILE A 310 -3.22 -5.15 16.45
N GLN A 311 -3.97 -6.12 16.99
CA GLN A 311 -5.41 -5.96 17.19
C GLN A 311 -5.71 -4.73 18.07
N LYS A 312 -4.98 -4.55 19.16
CA LYS A 312 -5.14 -3.37 20.03
C LYS A 312 -4.76 -2.07 19.32
N ALA A 313 -3.70 -2.07 18.52
CA ALA A 313 -3.30 -0.90 17.76
C ALA A 313 -4.35 -0.51 16.70
N THR A 314 -5.05 -1.47 16.11
CA THR A 314 -6.11 -1.17 15.12
C THR A 314 -7.39 -0.58 15.75
N GLU A 315 -7.56 -0.69 17.08
CA GLU A 315 -8.64 -0.04 17.84
C GLU A 315 -8.32 1.44 18.18
N VAL A 316 -7.07 1.88 18.01
CA VAL A 316 -6.61 3.24 18.36
C VAL A 316 -7.11 4.25 17.32
N GLN A 317 -7.58 5.39 17.81
CA GLN A 317 -8.18 6.43 16.95
C GLN A 317 -7.22 6.92 15.85
N SER A 318 -5.93 7.05 16.15
CA SER A 318 -4.92 7.46 15.17
C SER A 318 -4.79 6.49 13.99
N PHE A 319 -4.94 5.18 14.23
CA PHE A 319 -4.97 4.16 13.18
C PHE A 319 -6.26 4.23 12.37
N ILE A 320 -7.41 4.35 13.04
CA ILE A 320 -8.72 4.48 12.39
C ILE A 320 -8.73 5.69 11.46
N ASP A 321 -8.32 6.85 11.95
CA ASP A 321 -8.26 8.08 11.16
C ASP A 321 -7.30 7.97 9.96
N GLY A 322 -6.19 7.26 10.12
CA GLY A 322 -5.23 6.98 9.06
C GLY A 322 -5.86 6.13 7.94
N ASN A 323 -6.52 5.04 8.32
CA ASN A 323 -7.19 4.15 7.36
C ASN A 323 -8.37 4.83 6.65
N ASN A 324 -9.15 5.64 7.35
CA ASN A 324 -10.24 6.43 6.74
C ASN A 324 -9.71 7.39 5.67
N LYS A 325 -8.57 8.05 5.92
CA LYS A 325 -7.92 8.92 4.91
C LYS A 325 -7.48 8.15 3.65
N MET A 326 -7.15 6.88 3.82
CA MET A 326 -6.73 5.99 2.72
C MET A 326 -7.91 5.23 2.11
N ALA A 327 -9.12 5.41 2.62
CA ALA A 327 -10.32 4.68 2.23
C ALA A 327 -10.10 3.16 2.26
N THR A 328 -9.62 2.62 3.39
CA THR A 328 -9.32 1.20 3.57
C THR A 328 -10.07 0.61 4.76
N TYR A 329 -10.43 -0.67 4.65
CA TYR A 329 -11.11 -1.39 5.72
C TYR A 329 -10.11 -1.93 6.73
N ILE A 330 -10.36 -1.70 8.03
CA ILE A 330 -9.61 -2.35 9.10
C ILE A 330 -10.04 -3.81 9.16
N ALA A 331 -9.07 -4.73 9.16
CA ALA A 331 -9.34 -6.16 9.04
C ALA A 331 -8.56 -7.01 10.05
N ALA A 332 -8.23 -6.43 11.21
CA ALA A 332 -7.50 -7.15 12.25
C ALA A 332 -8.31 -8.33 12.79
N VAL A 333 -7.67 -9.49 12.80
CA VAL A 333 -8.22 -10.76 13.32
C VAL A 333 -7.17 -11.44 14.19
N ASN A 334 -7.58 -12.42 14.99
CA ASN A 334 -6.65 -13.20 15.80
C ASN A 334 -5.63 -13.98 14.95
N TYR A 335 -4.59 -14.50 15.60
CA TYR A 335 -3.47 -15.15 14.89
C TYR A 335 -3.90 -16.37 14.08
N GLU A 336 -4.80 -17.21 14.61
CA GLU A 336 -5.32 -18.38 13.88
C GLU A 336 -6.14 -17.98 12.64
N ASP A 337 -6.95 -16.93 12.74
CA ASP A 337 -7.73 -16.44 11.62
C ASP A 337 -6.85 -15.68 10.62
N THR A 338 -5.74 -15.05 11.05
CA THR A 338 -4.70 -14.50 10.17
C THR A 338 -4.09 -15.60 9.28
N LYS A 339 -3.75 -16.75 9.86
CA LYS A 339 -3.22 -17.90 9.10
C LYS A 339 -4.24 -18.44 8.08
N LYS A 340 -5.50 -18.58 8.49
CA LYS A 340 -6.58 -19.01 7.57
C LYS A 340 -6.84 -18.01 6.45
N ALA A 341 -6.77 -16.70 6.75
CA ALA A 341 -6.93 -15.65 5.75
C ALA A 341 -5.81 -15.73 4.70
N LEU A 342 -4.55 -15.92 5.13
CA LEU A 342 -3.43 -16.12 4.21
C LEU A 342 -3.62 -17.37 3.33
N GLU A 343 -4.04 -18.51 3.90
CA GLU A 343 -4.30 -19.74 3.13
C GLU A 343 -5.42 -19.53 2.11
N THR A 344 -6.47 -18.81 2.49
CA THR A 344 -7.61 -18.52 1.60
C THR A 344 -7.17 -17.60 0.46
N GLU A 345 -6.47 -16.53 0.78
CA GLU A 345 -5.94 -15.58 -0.22
C GLU A 345 -4.92 -16.25 -1.14
N TRP A 346 -4.03 -17.09 -0.57
CA TRP A 346 -3.09 -17.90 -1.36
C TRP A 346 -3.80 -18.78 -2.37
N SER A 347 -4.78 -19.58 -1.91
CA SER A 347 -5.50 -20.51 -2.77
C SER A 347 -6.26 -19.80 -3.89
N PHE A 348 -6.85 -18.65 -3.59
CA PHE A 348 -7.52 -17.82 -4.57
C PHE A 348 -6.54 -17.28 -5.62
N GLN A 349 -5.43 -16.67 -5.19
CA GLN A 349 -4.44 -16.10 -6.10
C GLN A 349 -3.69 -17.19 -6.90
N ASP A 350 -3.43 -18.36 -6.30
CA ASP A 350 -2.86 -19.51 -7.02
C ASP A 350 -3.78 -19.98 -8.15
N GLY A 351 -5.07 -20.09 -7.88
CA GLY A 351 -6.08 -20.40 -8.90
C GLY A 351 -6.07 -19.39 -10.06
N LEU A 352 -6.02 -18.08 -9.74
CA LEU A 352 -5.98 -17.02 -10.74
C LEU A 352 -4.70 -17.09 -11.60
N VAL A 353 -3.53 -17.13 -10.97
CA VAL A 353 -2.23 -17.16 -11.68
C VAL A 353 -2.11 -18.42 -12.54
N SER A 354 -2.65 -19.57 -12.05
CA SER A 354 -2.68 -20.81 -12.78
C SER A 354 -3.60 -20.76 -14.01
N SER A 355 -4.81 -20.22 -13.87
CA SER A 355 -5.77 -20.10 -14.97
C SER A 355 -5.25 -19.21 -16.11
N MET A 356 -4.41 -18.23 -15.79
CA MET A 356 -3.78 -17.34 -16.76
C MET A 356 -2.50 -17.89 -17.39
N GLY A 357 -2.05 -19.09 -16.99
CA GLY A 357 -0.77 -19.64 -17.44
C GLY A 357 0.47 -18.85 -17.00
N LEU A 358 0.33 -18.03 -15.98
CA LEU A 358 1.42 -17.20 -15.42
C LEU A 358 2.15 -17.89 -14.28
N LYS A 359 1.66 -19.03 -13.80
CA LYS A 359 2.24 -19.76 -12.69
C LYS A 359 3.60 -20.36 -13.06
N VAL A 360 4.61 -20.08 -12.27
CA VAL A 360 5.98 -20.60 -12.41
C VAL A 360 6.35 -21.48 -11.23
N ARG A 361 5.73 -21.30 -10.05
CA ARG A 361 6.00 -22.01 -8.79
C ARG A 361 4.78 -22.60 -8.14
#